data_05b868cfa8c8b9f46b3dd91e201e3839
#
_entry.id   05b868cfa8c8b9f46b3dd91e201e3839
#
_cell.length_a   1.000
_cell.length_b   1.000
_cell.length_c   1.000
_cell.angle_alpha   90.00
_cell.angle_beta   90.00
_cell.angle_gamma   90.00
#
_symmetry.space_group_name_H-M   'P 1'
#
loop_
_entity.id
_entity.type
_entity.pdbx_description
1 polymer ?
#
loop_
_entity_poly.entity_id
_entity_poly.type
_entity_poly.pdbx_seq_one_letter_code
_entity_poly.pdbx_strand_id
1 'polypeptide(L)'
;DLVRSRGLGDVYKRQEHGRRFEPSRGDWPDKLFDKGAAFVTLTVKDSLRGCIGTVVPYQAVALDVAANAYEAAMEDSRFQPVKPEELPGIDIEISLLTDYEEIDFADEKELLTKIRPGVDGLIIRDGDRQGLFLPSVWEQLPGRQDFLNNLKLKAGMSPTYWSDNIKVYRFRTLEIKENEN
;
A
#
# COMPACT_ATOMS: atom_id res chain seq x y z
N ASP A 1 10.15 -9.06 -18.08
CA ASP A 1 11.59 -8.75 -18.29
C ASP A 1 11.94 -7.26 -18.42
N LEU A 2 11.03 -6.41 -18.92
CA LEU A 2 11.27 -4.97 -19.07
C LEU A 2 11.18 -4.18 -17.74
N VAL A 3 10.39 -4.65 -16.79
CA VAL A 3 10.28 -4.05 -15.46
C VAL A 3 11.50 -4.34 -14.61
N ARG A 4 12.03 -5.57 -14.71
CA ARG A 4 13.17 -6.06 -13.92
C ARG A 4 14.50 -5.39 -14.29
N SER A 5 14.78 -5.22 -15.59
CA SER A 5 16.08 -4.71 -16.05
C SER A 5 16.18 -3.19 -16.07
N ARG A 6 15.07 -2.47 -16.19
CA ARG A 6 15.05 -1.00 -16.25
C ARG A 6 14.61 -0.35 -14.95
N GLY A 7 13.59 -0.89 -14.22
CA GLY A 7 13.04 -0.24 -13.05
C GLY A 7 14.01 -0.12 -11.89
N LEU A 8 14.47 -1.25 -11.33
CA LEU A 8 15.39 -1.24 -10.17
C LEU A 8 16.80 -0.81 -10.53
N GLY A 9 17.31 -1.24 -11.69
CA GLY A 9 18.64 -0.84 -12.15
C GLY A 9 18.72 0.66 -12.41
N ASP A 10 17.65 1.29 -12.91
CA ASP A 10 17.60 2.73 -13.17
C ASP A 10 17.32 3.53 -11.90
N VAL A 11 16.49 3.03 -10.97
CA VAL A 11 16.34 3.61 -9.63
C VAL A 11 17.69 3.63 -8.93
N TYR A 12 18.46 2.54 -9.01
CA TYR A 12 19.77 2.43 -8.37
C TYR A 12 20.84 3.30 -9.04
N LYS A 13 20.98 3.26 -10.38
CA LYS A 13 21.94 4.09 -11.12
C LYS A 13 21.69 5.60 -10.93
N ARG A 14 20.45 6.01 -10.69
CA ARG A 14 20.12 7.40 -10.41
C ARG A 14 20.33 7.78 -8.95
N GLN A 15 20.31 6.83 -8.01
CA GLN A 15 20.72 7.06 -6.63
C GLN A 15 22.22 7.40 -6.52
N GLU A 16 23.09 6.79 -7.34
CA GLU A 16 24.49 7.19 -7.45
C GLU A 16 24.64 8.67 -7.86
N HIS A 17 23.60 9.25 -8.48
CA HIS A 17 23.57 10.65 -8.94
C HIS A 17 22.61 11.52 -8.12
N GLY A 18 22.05 11.03 -7.00
CA GLY A 18 21.18 11.78 -6.09
C GLY A 18 19.83 12.21 -6.69
N ARG A 19 19.33 11.53 -7.72
CA ARG A 19 18.03 11.84 -8.35
C ARG A 19 17.07 10.68 -8.21
N ARG A 20 15.84 10.94 -7.74
CA ARG A 20 14.73 10.00 -7.80
C ARG A 20 14.39 9.66 -9.26
N PHE A 21 13.99 8.41 -9.51
CA PHE A 21 13.47 8.00 -10.82
C PHE A 21 12.10 8.64 -11.06
N GLU A 22 11.94 9.32 -12.19
CA GLU A 22 10.66 9.89 -12.62
C GLU A 22 10.26 9.25 -13.94
N PRO A 23 9.20 8.38 -13.96
CA PRO A 23 8.64 7.85 -15.20
C PRO A 23 8.15 8.98 -16.10
N SER A 24 8.47 8.92 -17.40
CA SER A 24 8.02 9.91 -18.37
C SER A 24 6.96 9.33 -19.31
N ARG A 25 6.00 10.17 -19.74
CA ARG A 25 5.05 9.80 -20.81
C ARG A 25 5.85 9.49 -22.08
N GLY A 26 5.44 8.47 -22.80
CA GLY A 26 6.12 8.01 -24.01
C GLY A 26 6.98 6.76 -23.83
N ASP A 27 7.52 6.54 -22.63
CA ASP A 27 8.24 5.31 -22.30
C ASP A 27 7.31 4.22 -21.75
N TRP A 28 6.10 4.61 -21.31
CA TRP A 28 5.13 3.77 -20.62
C TRP A 28 3.70 4.00 -21.12
N PRO A 29 2.79 3.03 -20.99
CA PRO A 29 1.39 3.19 -21.35
C PRO A 29 0.73 4.39 -20.65
N ASP A 30 -0.06 5.18 -21.38
CA ASP A 30 -0.72 6.38 -20.87
C ASP A 30 -1.57 6.13 -19.61
N LYS A 31 -2.18 4.95 -19.50
CA LYS A 31 -2.99 4.54 -18.36
C LYS A 31 -2.25 4.57 -17.02
N LEU A 32 -0.92 4.40 -17.04
CA LEU A 32 -0.09 4.50 -15.83
C LEU A 32 0.10 5.95 -15.36
N PHE A 33 -0.34 6.91 -16.15
CA PHE A 33 -0.34 8.33 -15.80
C PHE A 33 -1.70 8.85 -15.33
N ASP A 34 -2.69 7.97 -15.20
CA ASP A 34 -3.92 8.28 -14.48
C ASP A 34 -3.63 8.35 -12.98
N LYS A 35 -4.44 9.14 -12.25
CA LYS A 35 -4.30 9.23 -10.79
C LYS A 35 -4.61 7.89 -10.14
N GLY A 36 -3.76 7.49 -9.20
CA GLY A 36 -3.95 6.27 -8.44
C GLY A 36 -3.12 6.29 -7.16
N ALA A 37 -3.28 5.25 -6.38
CA ALA A 37 -2.52 5.03 -5.15
C ALA A 37 -1.99 3.60 -5.14
N ALA A 38 -0.78 3.41 -4.64
CA ALA A 38 -0.12 2.12 -4.59
C ALA A 38 0.63 1.93 -3.27
N PHE A 39 0.80 0.68 -2.88
CA PHE A 39 1.82 0.28 -1.90
C PHE A 39 2.91 -0.49 -2.63
N VAL A 40 4.15 -0.27 -2.21
CA VAL A 40 5.30 -1.05 -2.66
C VAL A 40 5.88 -1.79 -1.47
N THR A 41 5.90 -3.10 -1.56
CA THR A 41 6.47 -3.99 -0.55
C THR A 41 7.73 -4.63 -1.09
N LEU A 42 8.78 -4.56 -0.29
CA LEU A 42 10.06 -5.20 -0.54
C LEU A 42 10.22 -6.38 0.43
N THR A 43 10.57 -7.54 -0.09
CA THR A 43 10.86 -8.72 0.73
C THR A 43 12.22 -9.32 0.37
N VAL A 44 12.82 -10.01 1.32
CA VAL A 44 14.03 -10.84 1.14
C VAL A 44 13.74 -12.19 1.75
N LYS A 45 13.71 -13.25 0.93
CA LYS A 45 13.38 -14.61 1.39
C LYS A 45 12.06 -14.64 2.19
N ASP A 46 11.01 -14.07 1.62
CA ASP A 46 9.65 -13.92 2.20
C ASP A 46 9.57 -13.08 3.49
N SER A 47 10.67 -12.47 3.92
CA SER A 47 10.68 -11.59 5.08
C SER A 47 10.57 -10.13 4.65
N LEU A 48 9.69 -9.38 5.33
CA LEU A 48 9.50 -7.95 5.05
C LEU A 48 10.82 -7.19 5.18
N ARG A 49 11.17 -6.40 4.16
CA ARG A 49 12.37 -5.56 4.11
C ARG A 49 12.07 -4.07 3.99
N GLY A 50 10.89 -3.71 3.55
CA GLY A 50 10.36 -2.36 3.46
C GLY A 50 8.97 -2.36 2.88
N CYS A 51 8.11 -1.41 3.31
CA CYS A 51 6.77 -1.26 2.75
C CYS A 51 6.28 0.17 3.00
N ILE A 52 6.12 0.91 1.92
CA ILE A 52 5.55 2.28 1.93
C ILE A 52 4.45 2.37 0.87
N GLY A 53 3.49 3.22 1.10
CA GLY A 53 2.41 3.43 0.14
C GLY A 53 1.58 4.66 0.42
N THR A 54 0.86 5.04 -0.62
CA THR A 54 -0.06 6.16 -0.65
C THR A 54 -1.49 5.68 -0.41
N VAL A 55 -2.22 6.38 0.44
CA VAL A 55 -3.62 6.08 0.76
C VAL A 55 -4.57 6.84 -0.16
N VAL A 56 -4.28 8.10 -0.43
CA VAL A 56 -5.15 8.99 -1.21
C VAL A 56 -4.49 9.32 -2.55
N PRO A 57 -5.12 8.98 -3.69
CA PRO A 57 -4.57 9.29 -5.00
C PRO A 57 -4.37 10.79 -5.19
N TYR A 58 -3.13 11.26 -5.33
CA TYR A 58 -2.80 12.66 -5.57
C TYR A 58 -1.99 12.88 -6.86
N GLN A 59 -1.32 11.85 -7.35
CA GLN A 59 -0.47 11.88 -8.53
C GLN A 59 -0.72 10.67 -9.45
N ALA A 60 -0.02 10.60 -10.58
CA ALA A 60 -0.06 9.46 -11.49
C ALA A 60 0.47 8.18 -10.84
N VAL A 61 -0.16 7.03 -11.12
CA VAL A 61 0.25 5.71 -10.57
C VAL A 61 1.73 5.43 -10.79
N ALA A 62 2.27 5.70 -11.98
CA ALA A 62 3.69 5.45 -12.26
C ALA A 62 4.62 6.27 -11.36
N LEU A 63 4.26 7.53 -11.09
CA LEU A 63 5.02 8.40 -10.19
C LEU A 63 4.87 7.96 -8.73
N ASP A 64 3.67 7.53 -8.34
CA ASP A 64 3.37 7.07 -7.00
C ASP A 64 4.15 5.79 -6.67
N VAL A 65 4.13 4.81 -7.57
CA VAL A 65 4.92 3.57 -7.44
C VAL A 65 6.42 3.87 -7.36
N ALA A 66 6.93 4.76 -8.21
CA ALA A 66 8.36 5.10 -8.20
C ALA A 66 8.78 5.79 -6.89
N ALA A 67 7.94 6.68 -6.36
CA ALA A 67 8.20 7.35 -5.09
C ALA A 67 8.14 6.36 -3.92
N ASN A 68 7.08 5.56 -3.85
CA ASN A 68 6.91 4.56 -2.78
C ASN A 68 7.99 3.46 -2.81
N ALA A 69 8.46 3.05 -3.98
CA ALA A 69 9.58 2.11 -4.11
C ALA A 69 10.87 2.68 -3.51
N TYR A 70 11.17 3.93 -3.80
CA TYR A 70 12.32 4.62 -3.20
C TYR A 70 12.17 4.73 -1.67
N GLU A 71 11.02 5.19 -1.20
CA GLU A 71 10.75 5.38 0.23
C GLU A 71 10.76 4.04 0.99
N ALA A 72 10.20 2.96 0.40
CA ALA A 72 10.27 1.62 0.99
C ALA A 72 11.71 1.11 1.12
N ALA A 73 12.59 1.43 0.16
CA ALA A 73 13.98 1.02 0.19
C ALA A 73 14.85 1.87 1.13
N MET A 74 14.59 3.17 1.21
CA MET A 74 15.51 4.13 1.80
C MET A 74 15.00 4.84 3.04
N GLU A 75 13.68 4.98 3.19
CA GLU A 75 13.06 5.88 4.18
C GLU A 75 12.08 5.15 5.12
N ASP A 76 11.87 3.84 4.99
CA ASP A 76 11.07 3.06 5.94
C ASP A 76 11.79 2.99 7.29
N SER A 77 11.27 3.72 8.27
CA SER A 77 11.90 3.88 9.59
C SER A 77 12.05 2.58 10.41
N ARG A 78 11.40 1.51 9.98
CA ARG A 78 11.51 0.18 10.61
C ARG A 78 12.80 -0.54 10.23
N PHE A 79 13.47 -0.10 9.16
CA PHE A 79 14.64 -0.77 8.57
C PHE A 79 15.76 0.23 8.29
N GLN A 80 16.98 -0.29 8.18
CA GLN A 80 18.09 0.50 7.61
C GLN A 80 17.92 0.63 6.09
N PRO A 81 18.42 1.70 5.47
CA PRO A 81 18.42 1.83 4.01
C PRO A 81 18.96 0.57 3.32
N VAL A 82 18.32 0.19 2.21
CA VAL A 82 18.74 -0.96 1.40
C VAL A 82 20.13 -0.69 0.83
N LYS A 83 21.00 -1.69 0.93
CA LYS A 83 22.36 -1.64 0.38
C LYS A 83 22.42 -2.27 -1.01
N PRO A 84 23.40 -1.89 -1.86
CA PRO A 84 23.55 -2.45 -3.19
C PRO A 84 23.61 -3.98 -3.24
N GLU A 85 24.25 -4.57 -2.23
CA GLU A 85 24.47 -6.01 -2.15
C GLU A 85 23.17 -6.78 -1.89
N GLU A 86 22.13 -6.12 -1.38
CA GLU A 86 20.84 -6.71 -1.09
C GLU A 86 19.95 -6.80 -2.34
N LEU A 87 20.14 -5.90 -3.33
CA LEU A 87 19.28 -5.76 -4.51
C LEU A 87 19.00 -7.06 -5.26
N PRO A 88 19.99 -7.96 -5.49
CA PRO A 88 19.73 -9.20 -6.22
C PRO A 88 18.79 -10.18 -5.51
N GLY A 89 18.59 -10.00 -4.20
CA GLY A 89 17.75 -10.85 -3.38
C GLY A 89 16.44 -10.21 -2.95
N ILE A 90 16.13 -9.00 -3.44
CA ILE A 90 14.86 -8.32 -3.14
C ILE A 90 13.80 -8.75 -4.15
N ASP A 91 12.66 -9.19 -3.63
CA ASP A 91 11.43 -9.37 -4.38
C ASP A 91 10.52 -8.16 -4.16
N ILE A 92 9.87 -7.71 -5.25
CA ILE A 92 8.99 -6.54 -5.24
C ILE A 92 7.56 -6.97 -5.46
N GLU A 93 6.67 -6.46 -4.61
CA GLU A 93 5.22 -6.54 -4.77
C GLU A 93 4.64 -5.14 -4.81
N ILE A 94 3.78 -4.89 -5.81
CA ILE A 94 3.03 -3.64 -5.96
C ILE A 94 1.55 -3.95 -5.77
N SER A 95 0.92 -3.30 -4.79
CA SER A 95 -0.52 -3.34 -4.56
C SER A 95 -1.15 -2.04 -5.06
N LEU A 96 -1.79 -2.06 -6.24
CA LEU A 96 -2.55 -0.93 -6.75
C LEU A 96 -3.93 -0.89 -6.10
N LEU A 97 -4.30 0.24 -5.50
CA LEU A 97 -5.60 0.41 -4.86
C LEU A 97 -6.66 0.74 -5.91
N THR A 98 -7.82 0.09 -5.80
CA THR A 98 -9.01 0.47 -6.56
C THR A 98 -9.65 1.72 -5.98
N ASP A 99 -10.65 2.26 -6.67
CA ASP A 99 -11.47 3.35 -6.14
C ASP A 99 -12.12 2.96 -4.81
N TYR A 100 -12.27 3.95 -3.92
CA TYR A 100 -12.87 3.77 -2.61
C TYR A 100 -14.39 3.81 -2.70
N GLU A 101 -15.03 2.86 -2.02
CA GLU A 101 -16.48 2.81 -1.85
C GLU A 101 -16.81 3.04 -0.37
N GLU A 102 -17.56 4.09 -0.05
CA GLU A 102 -18.05 4.32 1.32
C GLU A 102 -19.04 3.21 1.69
N ILE A 103 -18.85 2.62 2.86
CA ILE A 103 -19.77 1.62 3.41
C ILE A 103 -20.81 2.38 4.24
N ASP A 104 -22.09 2.28 3.86
CA ASP A 104 -23.19 2.80 4.65
C ASP A 104 -23.54 1.80 5.75
N PHE A 105 -23.65 2.26 7.00
CA PHE A 105 -23.98 1.45 8.18
C PHE A 105 -24.57 2.33 9.29
N ALA A 106 -25.48 1.76 10.08
CA ALA A 106 -26.07 2.43 11.22
C ALA A 106 -25.22 2.31 12.50
N ASP A 107 -24.48 1.21 12.65
CA ASP A 107 -23.65 0.93 13.83
C ASP A 107 -22.48 -0.02 13.49
N GLU A 108 -21.63 -0.28 14.49
CA GLU A 108 -20.48 -1.19 14.35
C GLU A 108 -20.92 -2.62 14.00
N LYS A 109 -22.03 -3.07 14.56
CA LYS A 109 -22.54 -4.42 14.32
C LYS A 109 -22.96 -4.61 12.87
N GLU A 110 -23.63 -3.64 12.30
CA GLU A 110 -23.99 -3.65 10.89
C GLU A 110 -22.76 -3.56 9.99
N LEU A 111 -21.79 -2.69 10.31
CA LEU A 111 -20.53 -2.60 9.59
C LEU A 111 -19.85 -3.97 9.52
N LEU A 112 -19.74 -4.70 10.63
CA LEU A 112 -19.13 -6.04 10.67
C LEU A 112 -19.81 -7.06 9.76
N THR A 113 -21.10 -6.90 9.45
CA THR A 113 -21.80 -7.78 8.51
C THR A 113 -21.46 -7.47 7.06
N LYS A 114 -21.08 -6.22 6.76
CA LYS A 114 -20.84 -5.71 5.41
C LYS A 114 -19.40 -5.83 4.92
N ILE A 115 -18.43 -5.92 5.83
CA ILE A 115 -17.02 -6.11 5.48
C ILE A 115 -16.76 -7.57 5.07
N ARG A 116 -15.89 -7.74 4.05
CA ARG A 116 -15.63 -9.05 3.43
C ARG A 116 -14.19 -9.49 3.71
N PRO A 117 -13.99 -10.45 4.64
CA PRO A 117 -12.65 -10.99 4.92
C PRO A 117 -11.96 -11.51 3.66
N GLY A 118 -10.67 -11.26 3.55
CA GLY A 118 -9.84 -11.66 2.41
C GLY A 118 -10.06 -10.88 1.12
N VAL A 119 -11.03 -9.94 1.10
CA VAL A 119 -11.40 -9.19 -0.12
C VAL A 119 -11.24 -7.70 0.07
N ASP A 120 -11.76 -7.15 1.17
CA ASP A 120 -11.79 -5.72 1.40
C ASP A 120 -10.53 -5.23 2.12
N GLY A 121 -9.81 -4.27 1.53
CA GLY A 121 -9.04 -3.32 2.30
C GLY A 121 -9.98 -2.29 2.91
N LEU A 122 -9.68 -1.80 4.09
CA LEU A 122 -10.52 -0.82 4.78
C LEU A 122 -9.75 0.44 5.15
N ILE A 123 -10.40 1.57 5.00
CA ILE A 123 -10.00 2.85 5.58
C ILE A 123 -11.05 3.24 6.61
N ILE A 124 -10.64 3.52 7.85
CA ILE A 124 -11.49 4.13 8.88
C ILE A 124 -11.05 5.56 9.12
N ARG A 125 -12.04 6.48 9.25
CA ARG A 125 -11.80 7.89 9.52
C ARG A 125 -12.75 8.39 10.60
N ASP A 126 -12.26 9.29 11.47
CA ASP A 126 -13.04 10.09 12.38
C ASP A 126 -12.28 11.39 12.70
N GLY A 127 -12.71 12.49 12.11
CA GLY A 127 -11.97 13.74 12.12
C GLY A 127 -10.57 13.57 11.49
N ASP A 128 -9.54 13.93 12.24
CA ASP A 128 -8.13 13.84 11.80
C ASP A 128 -7.54 12.43 12.01
N ARG A 129 -8.25 11.52 12.68
CA ARG A 129 -7.80 10.15 12.90
C ARG A 129 -8.14 9.30 11.70
N GLN A 130 -7.13 8.61 11.19
CA GLN A 130 -7.29 7.72 10.03
C GLN A 130 -6.39 6.51 10.14
N GLY A 131 -6.92 5.33 9.78
CA GLY A 131 -6.17 4.09 9.61
C GLY A 131 -6.57 3.39 8.32
N LEU A 132 -5.64 2.64 7.77
CA LEU A 132 -5.85 1.81 6.59
C LEU A 132 -5.25 0.42 6.84
N PHE A 133 -5.98 -0.62 6.44
CA PHE A 133 -5.47 -1.98 6.26
C PHE A 133 -5.71 -2.45 4.83
N LEU A 134 -4.69 -3.05 4.23
CA LEU A 134 -4.78 -3.74 2.95
C LEU A 134 -5.53 -5.07 3.11
N PRO A 135 -6.09 -5.63 2.02
CA PRO A 135 -6.73 -6.95 2.06
C PRO A 135 -5.84 -8.07 2.61
N SER A 136 -4.52 -8.02 2.37
CA SER A 136 -3.56 -9.02 2.87
C SER A 136 -3.50 -9.12 4.40
N VAL A 137 -3.92 -8.08 5.12
CA VAL A 137 -3.98 -8.11 6.61
C VAL A 137 -4.98 -9.14 7.12
N TRP A 138 -5.97 -9.55 6.31
CA TRP A 138 -6.90 -10.62 6.68
C TRP A 138 -6.23 -11.96 6.92
N GLU A 139 -5.07 -12.23 6.34
CA GLU A 139 -4.29 -13.44 6.58
C GLU A 139 -3.85 -13.56 8.04
N GLN A 140 -3.53 -12.42 8.66
CA GLN A 140 -3.09 -12.34 10.06
C GLN A 140 -4.27 -12.09 11.02
N LEU A 141 -5.30 -11.42 10.58
CA LEU A 141 -6.49 -11.03 11.36
C LEU A 141 -7.78 -11.50 10.65
N PRO A 142 -8.07 -12.82 10.61
CA PRO A 142 -9.19 -13.35 9.84
C PRO A 142 -10.56 -13.03 10.47
N GLY A 143 -10.60 -12.66 11.74
CA GLY A 143 -11.82 -12.26 12.45
C GLY A 143 -12.21 -10.81 12.15
N ARG A 144 -13.46 -10.56 11.71
CA ARG A 144 -13.93 -9.20 11.40
C ARG A 144 -13.77 -8.23 12.57
N GLN A 145 -14.10 -8.69 13.79
CA GLN A 145 -13.98 -7.86 14.99
C GLN A 145 -12.52 -7.53 15.30
N ASP A 146 -11.63 -8.51 15.21
CA ASP A 146 -10.21 -8.32 15.48
C ASP A 146 -9.58 -7.40 14.43
N PHE A 147 -9.94 -7.58 13.16
CA PHE A 147 -9.51 -6.71 12.08
C PHE A 147 -9.94 -5.26 12.31
N LEU A 148 -11.22 -5.03 12.64
CA LEU A 148 -11.73 -3.69 12.90
C LEU A 148 -11.10 -3.07 14.17
N ASN A 149 -10.93 -3.83 15.24
CA ASN A 149 -10.29 -3.37 16.46
C ASN A 149 -8.85 -2.93 16.23
N ASN A 150 -8.08 -3.71 15.47
CA ASN A 150 -6.69 -3.37 15.14
C ASN A 150 -6.62 -2.20 14.14
N LEU A 151 -7.58 -2.08 13.21
CA LEU A 151 -7.69 -0.93 12.33
C LEU A 151 -7.96 0.37 13.11
N LYS A 152 -8.84 0.31 14.13
CA LYS A 152 -9.07 1.43 15.06
C LYS A 152 -7.79 1.79 15.81
N LEU A 153 -7.05 0.82 16.35
CA LEU A 153 -5.77 1.06 17.01
C LEU A 153 -4.77 1.76 16.08
N LYS A 154 -4.67 1.31 14.83
CA LYS A 154 -3.82 1.94 13.82
C LYS A 154 -4.23 3.38 13.52
N ALA A 155 -5.51 3.68 13.63
CA ALA A 155 -6.05 5.03 13.48
C ALA A 155 -5.88 5.91 14.74
N GLY A 156 -5.23 5.41 15.79
CA GLY A 156 -5.12 6.13 17.08
C GLY A 156 -6.42 6.15 17.88
N MET A 157 -7.30 5.18 17.67
CA MET A 157 -8.57 5.02 18.38
C MET A 157 -8.49 3.81 19.31
N SER A 158 -9.25 3.84 20.43
CA SER A 158 -9.44 2.64 21.27
C SER A 158 -10.22 1.56 20.49
N PRO A 159 -9.99 0.27 20.71
CA PRO A 159 -10.80 -0.81 20.12
C PRO A 159 -12.30 -0.69 20.42
N THR A 160 -12.64 -0.16 21.58
CA THR A 160 -14.03 0.05 22.01
C THR A 160 -14.60 1.41 21.60
N TYR A 161 -13.80 2.23 20.92
CA TYR A 161 -14.24 3.54 20.45
C TYR A 161 -15.26 3.41 19.33
N TRP A 162 -16.35 4.20 19.46
CA TRP A 162 -17.33 4.36 18.40
C TRP A 162 -17.90 5.78 18.44
N SER A 163 -18.23 6.32 17.30
CA SER A 163 -18.85 7.63 17.15
C SER A 163 -19.70 7.67 15.88
N ASP A 164 -20.74 8.51 15.86
CA ASP A 164 -21.60 8.71 14.69
C ASP A 164 -20.87 9.40 13.51
N ASN A 165 -19.66 9.92 13.75
CA ASN A 165 -18.84 10.55 12.72
C ASN A 165 -17.88 9.57 12.02
N ILE A 166 -17.82 8.31 12.48
CA ILE A 166 -16.96 7.32 11.84
C ILE A 166 -17.46 7.07 10.44
N LYS A 167 -16.51 7.16 9.49
CA LYS A 167 -16.68 6.76 8.11
C LYS A 167 -15.73 5.61 7.80
N VAL A 168 -16.23 4.62 7.09
CA VAL A 168 -15.45 3.47 6.64
C VAL A 168 -15.59 3.35 5.13
N TYR A 169 -14.45 3.21 4.47
CA TYR A 169 -14.37 2.98 3.03
C TYR A 169 -13.75 1.62 2.80
N ARG A 170 -14.23 0.90 1.80
CA ARG A 170 -13.59 -0.30 1.31
C ARG A 170 -12.94 -0.05 -0.05
N PHE A 171 -11.92 -0.81 -0.32
CA PHE A 171 -11.24 -0.88 -1.60
C PHE A 171 -10.71 -2.29 -1.82
N ARG A 172 -10.21 -2.56 -3.02
CA ARG A 172 -9.48 -3.78 -3.35
C ARG A 172 -8.08 -3.42 -3.81
N THR A 173 -7.22 -4.41 -3.86
CA THR A 173 -5.90 -4.29 -4.48
C THR A 173 -5.82 -5.15 -5.73
N LEU A 174 -5.12 -4.64 -6.74
CA LEU A 174 -4.54 -5.43 -7.82
C LEU A 174 -3.07 -5.65 -7.45
N GLU A 175 -2.72 -6.88 -7.16
CA GLU A 175 -1.35 -7.24 -6.80
C GLU A 175 -0.54 -7.62 -8.03
N ILE A 176 0.68 -7.09 -8.11
CA ILE A 176 1.64 -7.36 -9.17
C ILE A 176 2.93 -7.78 -8.48
N LYS A 177 3.35 -9.04 -8.71
CA LYS A 177 4.58 -9.61 -8.16
C LYS A 177 5.61 -9.82 -9.26
N GLU A 178 6.87 -9.56 -8.95
CA GLU A 178 7.96 -9.66 -9.92
C GLU A 178 8.17 -11.10 -10.43
N ASN A 179 7.83 -12.12 -9.63
CA ASN A 179 8.12 -13.53 -9.88
C ASN A 179 6.90 -14.40 -10.21
N GLU A 180 5.72 -13.84 -10.47
CA GLU A 180 4.60 -14.62 -11.02
C GLU A 180 4.74 -14.76 -12.55
N ASN A 181 5.22 -15.93 -12.99
CA ASN A 181 5.20 -16.41 -14.39
C ASN A 181 3.92 -17.18 -14.64
#